data_0cc815525b9a8a3a9911810ee0ef7385
#
_entry.id   0cc815525b9a8a3a9911810ee0ef7385
#
_cell.length_a   1.000
_cell.length_b   1.000
_cell.length_c   1.000
_cell.angle_alpha   90.00
_cell.angle_beta   90.00
_cell.angle_gamma   90.00
#
_symmetry.space_group_name_H-M   'P 1'
#
loop_
_entity.id
_entity.type
_entity.pdbx_description
1 polymer ?
#
loop_
_entity_poly.entity_id
_entity_poly.type
_entity_poly.pdbx_seq_one_letter_code
_entity_poly.pdbx_strand_id
1 'polypeptide(L)'
;MTEKKQQHKKKRGKVQHIRGSPKKRKISGKAVFSSESIPGKMLADVKNLITDKASELKRADQKKLFLANFPYLMFAYFFNKIAWLYRVNTGATSWDKFMNTIIYFELAFRNLWPSLNHMDLFWGIAGGVVVKLVIIYRTKNARKYRLGVEYGSARWGTEKDIRPYADPEFENNIILTETESLTMSSRPKNPKYARNKNILVIGGSGSGKTRFFVKPNIMQMHSSYVITDPKGTVLLEVGSMLAKGSPMTDENGKIVRDKEGKVIYEPYKIKVLNTINFKKSMHYNPFVYIRSEKDILKLVTTIIANTKGEGQQSGEDFWVKAEKLYYCALIGYIWYEGREEEKNFNTLLEMINVSEAREDDENFKNPVDLMFDELEQKDPNHFAVRQYKKYKLAAGKTAKSILISCGARLAPFDIAELRELMSYDELELDLVGDRKTALFVIISDTDDTFNFIVSIMYTQLFNLLCDRADDVYGGRLPIHVRCLLDEFANSVTRSTPKTVGITDKSVA
;
A
#
# COMPACT_ATOMS: atom_id res chain seq x y z
N MET A 1 37.66 -44.38 23.01
CA MET A 1 36.69 -45.48 22.99
C MET A 1 35.51 -45.04 22.15
N THR A 2 35.49 -45.61 21.00
CA THR A 2 34.45 -46.20 20.14
C THR A 2 33.45 -45.26 19.51
N GLU A 3 33.72 -45.13 18.24
CA GLU A 3 32.86 -44.72 17.13
C GLU A 3 31.44 -45.34 17.15
N LYS A 4 30.45 -44.59 16.60
CA LYS A 4 29.42 -45.16 15.73
C LYS A 4 29.05 -44.18 14.62
N LYS A 5 29.53 -44.50 13.43
CA LYS A 5 29.06 -43.97 12.15
C LYS A 5 27.65 -44.45 11.89
N GLN A 6 26.76 -43.59 11.46
CA GLN A 6 25.60 -43.98 10.65
C GLN A 6 25.49 -43.10 9.42
N GLN A 7 25.58 -43.77 8.27
CA GLN A 7 25.43 -43.24 6.93
C GLN A 7 23.97 -42.97 6.65
N HIS A 8 23.65 -41.79 6.14
CA HIS A 8 22.37 -41.55 5.40
C HIS A 8 22.67 -41.23 3.94
N LYS A 9 22.17 -42.15 3.08
CA LYS A 9 22.27 -42.10 1.64
C LYS A 9 21.56 -40.84 1.05
N LYS A 10 22.31 -40.06 0.29
CA LYS A 10 21.79 -39.06 -0.63
C LYS A 10 21.08 -39.72 -1.82
N LYS A 11 19.76 -39.48 -1.97
CA LYS A 11 19.08 -39.65 -3.26
C LYS A 11 19.20 -38.33 -4.03
N ARG A 12 20.01 -38.35 -5.08
CA ARG A 12 20.06 -37.26 -6.10
C ARG A 12 18.88 -37.42 -7.04
N GLY A 13 17.92 -36.48 -7.00
CA GLY A 13 16.92 -36.30 -8.07
C GLY A 13 17.52 -35.52 -9.23
N LYS A 14 17.47 -36.10 -10.43
CA LYS A 14 17.89 -35.46 -11.70
C LYS A 14 16.87 -34.36 -12.05
N VAL A 15 17.34 -33.12 -12.14
CA VAL A 15 16.61 -32.01 -12.75
C VAL A 15 16.85 -32.09 -14.27
N GLN A 16 15.78 -32.34 -15.04
CA GLN A 16 15.82 -32.22 -16.49
C GLN A 16 15.67 -30.74 -16.90
N HIS A 17 16.70 -30.23 -17.55
CA HIS A 17 16.66 -28.95 -18.25
C HIS A 17 15.80 -29.06 -19.51
N ILE A 18 14.65 -28.43 -19.52
CA ILE A 18 13.88 -28.17 -20.74
C ILE A 18 14.32 -26.79 -21.28
N ARG A 19 15.19 -26.83 -22.29
CA ARG A 19 15.48 -25.67 -23.14
C ARG A 19 14.36 -25.56 -24.19
N GLY A 20 13.47 -24.58 -24.04
CA GLY A 20 12.53 -24.15 -25.08
C GLY A 20 12.94 -22.77 -25.58
N SER A 21 13.43 -22.68 -26.81
CA SER A 21 13.72 -21.42 -27.49
C SER A 21 12.43 -20.71 -27.92
N PRO A 22 12.30 -19.37 -27.80
CA PRO A 22 11.11 -18.66 -28.23
C PRO A 22 11.09 -18.49 -29.77
N LYS A 23 10.08 -19.05 -30.43
CA LYS A 23 9.77 -18.77 -31.82
C LYS A 23 9.24 -17.33 -31.97
N LYS A 24 9.95 -16.49 -32.70
CA LYS A 24 9.51 -15.16 -33.14
C LYS A 24 8.22 -15.25 -33.95
N ARG A 25 7.11 -14.73 -33.42
CA ARG A 25 5.89 -14.45 -34.21
C ARG A 25 6.04 -13.08 -34.88
N LYS A 26 6.01 -13.07 -36.22
CA LYS A 26 5.85 -11.85 -37.01
C LYS A 26 4.46 -11.29 -36.79
N ILE A 27 4.38 -10.05 -36.31
CA ILE A 27 3.14 -9.27 -36.26
C ILE A 27 3.00 -8.58 -37.60
N SER A 28 2.03 -9.03 -38.41
CA SER A 28 1.55 -8.33 -39.59
C SER A 28 0.40 -7.43 -39.17
N GLY A 29 0.60 -6.12 -39.23
CA GLY A 29 -0.46 -5.16 -38.95
C GLY A 29 -1.46 -5.05 -40.09
N LYS A 30 -2.74 -5.10 -39.76
CA LYS A 30 -3.81 -4.36 -40.42
C LYS A 30 -4.91 -4.08 -39.41
N ALA A 31 -5.04 -2.82 -39.04
CA ALA A 31 -6.18 -2.32 -38.30
C ALA A 31 -7.40 -2.27 -39.25
N VAL A 32 -8.48 -2.98 -38.89
CA VAL A 32 -9.80 -2.75 -39.44
C VAL A 32 -10.74 -2.57 -38.29
N PHE A 33 -11.19 -1.35 -38.09
CA PHE A 33 -12.34 -1.03 -37.25
C PHE A 33 -13.58 -1.65 -37.85
N SER A 34 -14.21 -2.64 -37.20
CA SER A 34 -15.60 -3.02 -37.44
C SER A 34 -16.32 -3.08 -36.09
N SER A 35 -17.43 -2.34 -36.01
CA SER A 35 -18.38 -2.36 -34.90
C SER A 35 -18.97 -3.76 -34.79
N GLU A 36 -18.41 -4.61 -33.93
CA GLU A 36 -18.96 -5.94 -33.67
C GLU A 36 -20.25 -5.82 -32.83
N SER A 37 -21.38 -6.08 -33.46
CA SER A 37 -22.65 -6.32 -32.79
C SER A 37 -22.54 -7.61 -31.92
N ILE A 38 -23.27 -7.61 -30.78
CA ILE A 38 -23.31 -8.73 -29.81
C ILE A 38 -23.52 -10.13 -30.45
N PRO A 39 -24.32 -10.28 -31.54
CA PRO A 39 -24.45 -11.57 -32.25
C PRO A 39 -23.17 -12.07 -32.93
N GLY A 40 -22.31 -11.19 -33.44
CA GLY A 40 -21.07 -11.59 -34.15
C GLY A 40 -20.01 -12.21 -33.22
N LYS A 41 -19.90 -11.72 -32.00
CA LYS A 41 -19.01 -12.31 -30.97
C LYS A 41 -19.47 -13.68 -30.52
N MET A 42 -20.78 -13.86 -30.38
CA MET A 42 -21.39 -15.15 -30.05
C MET A 42 -21.12 -16.21 -31.14
N LEU A 43 -21.24 -15.82 -32.41
CA LEU A 43 -20.97 -16.73 -33.54
C LEU A 43 -19.49 -17.10 -33.65
N ALA A 44 -18.56 -16.18 -33.41
CA ALA A 44 -17.13 -16.44 -33.40
C ALA A 44 -16.71 -17.36 -32.25
N ASP A 45 -17.26 -17.15 -31.05
CA ASP A 45 -17.01 -17.99 -29.88
C ASP A 45 -17.58 -19.42 -30.08
N VAL A 46 -18.73 -19.55 -30.71
CA VAL A 46 -19.33 -20.86 -31.08
C VAL A 46 -18.50 -21.57 -32.13
N LYS A 47 -17.97 -20.85 -33.14
CA LYS A 47 -17.11 -21.44 -34.18
C LYS A 47 -15.79 -21.93 -33.60
N ASN A 48 -15.17 -21.18 -32.72
CA ASN A 48 -13.94 -21.58 -32.03
C ASN A 48 -14.18 -22.78 -31.10
N LEU A 49 -15.33 -22.82 -30.42
CA LEU A 49 -15.71 -23.92 -29.54
C LEU A 49 -15.94 -25.23 -30.32
N ILE A 50 -16.49 -25.13 -31.54
CA ILE A 50 -16.73 -26.28 -32.43
C ILE A 50 -15.42 -26.82 -33.01
N THR A 51 -14.48 -25.93 -33.39
CA THR A 51 -13.17 -26.33 -33.96
C THR A 51 -12.26 -26.95 -32.93
N ASP A 52 -12.22 -26.43 -31.70
CA ASP A 52 -11.40 -26.99 -30.62
C ASP A 52 -11.94 -28.38 -30.19
N LYS A 53 -13.26 -28.55 -30.09
CA LYS A 53 -13.86 -29.84 -29.77
C LYS A 53 -13.79 -30.87 -30.90
N ALA A 54 -13.75 -30.43 -32.15
CA ALA A 54 -13.57 -31.35 -33.28
C ALA A 54 -12.17 -32.01 -33.30
N SER A 55 -11.16 -31.35 -32.76
CA SER A 55 -9.81 -31.91 -32.60
C SER A 55 -9.72 -32.90 -31.42
N GLU A 56 -10.49 -32.67 -30.34
CA GLU A 56 -10.59 -33.57 -29.19
C GLU A 56 -11.44 -34.83 -29.51
N LEU A 57 -12.44 -34.71 -30.38
CA LEU A 57 -13.33 -35.80 -30.80
C LEU A 57 -12.63 -36.93 -31.52
N LYS A 58 -11.47 -36.70 -32.16
CA LYS A 58 -10.66 -37.72 -32.83
C LYS A 58 -9.98 -38.75 -31.86
N ARG A 59 -9.97 -38.45 -30.55
CA ARG A 59 -9.36 -39.29 -29.50
C ARG A 59 -10.31 -39.77 -28.42
N ALA A 60 -11.58 -39.35 -28.43
CA ALA A 60 -12.55 -39.72 -27.38
C ALA A 60 -13.16 -41.11 -27.63
N ASP A 61 -13.17 -41.93 -26.59
CA ASP A 61 -13.88 -43.19 -26.56
C ASP A 61 -15.37 -42.94 -26.90
N GLN A 62 -15.87 -43.60 -27.98
CA GLN A 62 -17.24 -43.40 -28.48
C GLN A 62 -18.30 -43.57 -27.40
N LYS A 63 -18.06 -44.49 -26.46
CA LYS A 63 -18.95 -44.73 -25.30
C LYS A 63 -19.05 -43.51 -24.37
N LYS A 64 -17.93 -42.83 -24.10
CA LYS A 64 -17.91 -41.63 -23.29
C LYS A 64 -18.61 -40.47 -23.99
N LEU A 65 -18.44 -40.35 -25.32
CA LEU A 65 -19.10 -39.32 -26.12
C LEU A 65 -20.63 -39.52 -26.15
N PHE A 66 -21.10 -40.74 -26.29
CA PHE A 66 -22.53 -41.06 -26.25
C PHE A 66 -23.10 -40.76 -24.86
N LEU A 67 -22.45 -41.23 -23.80
CA LEU A 67 -22.91 -40.99 -22.42
C LEU A 67 -22.99 -39.49 -22.07
N ALA A 68 -22.03 -38.72 -22.52
CA ALA A 68 -22.01 -37.28 -22.29
C ALA A 68 -23.09 -36.51 -23.06
N ASN A 69 -23.56 -37.04 -24.20
CA ASN A 69 -24.59 -36.39 -25.00
C ASN A 69 -25.98 -37.01 -24.80
N PHE A 70 -26.10 -38.12 -24.10
CA PHE A 70 -27.37 -38.84 -23.88
C PHE A 70 -28.49 -37.94 -23.28
N PRO A 71 -28.26 -37.09 -22.28
CA PRO A 71 -29.28 -36.17 -21.78
C PRO A 71 -29.84 -35.24 -22.86
N TYR A 72 -28.98 -34.76 -23.76
CA TYR A 72 -29.39 -33.84 -24.84
C TYR A 72 -30.18 -34.55 -25.92
N LEU A 73 -29.90 -35.83 -26.16
CA LEU A 73 -30.72 -36.67 -27.04
C LEU A 73 -32.11 -36.89 -26.45
N MET A 74 -32.24 -37.08 -25.16
CA MET A 74 -33.52 -37.12 -24.47
C MET A 74 -34.31 -35.81 -24.65
N PHE A 75 -33.65 -34.68 -24.51
CA PHE A 75 -34.31 -33.37 -24.78
C PHE A 75 -34.70 -33.24 -26.26
N ALA A 76 -33.87 -33.67 -27.18
CA ALA A 76 -34.22 -33.65 -28.61
C ALA A 76 -35.44 -34.53 -28.91
N TYR A 77 -35.52 -35.71 -28.31
CA TYR A 77 -36.71 -36.56 -28.39
C TYR A 77 -37.96 -35.85 -27.79
N PHE A 78 -37.82 -35.25 -26.63
CA PHE A 78 -38.90 -34.52 -25.97
C PHE A 78 -39.45 -33.39 -26.86
N PHE A 79 -38.59 -32.55 -27.41
CA PHE A 79 -38.97 -31.49 -28.32
C PHE A 79 -39.56 -31.97 -29.63
N ASN A 80 -39.10 -33.11 -30.16
CA ASN A 80 -39.70 -33.77 -31.32
C ASN A 80 -41.18 -34.16 -31.05
N LYS A 81 -41.43 -34.72 -29.87
CA LYS A 81 -42.80 -35.08 -29.45
C LYS A 81 -43.71 -33.89 -29.30
N ILE A 82 -43.23 -32.78 -28.74
CA ILE A 82 -43.98 -31.54 -28.62
C ILE A 82 -44.28 -30.96 -30.01
N ALA A 83 -43.30 -30.97 -30.92
CA ALA A 83 -43.49 -30.49 -32.28
C ALA A 83 -44.52 -31.29 -33.05
N TRP A 84 -44.48 -32.66 -32.90
CA TRP A 84 -45.50 -33.55 -33.45
C TRP A 84 -46.87 -33.21 -32.93
N LEU A 85 -47.06 -33.05 -31.62
CA LEU A 85 -48.34 -32.73 -31.00
C LEU A 85 -48.87 -31.36 -31.48
N TYR A 86 -48.00 -30.35 -31.55
CA TYR A 86 -48.36 -29.04 -32.07
C TYR A 86 -48.81 -29.09 -33.53
N ARG A 87 -48.20 -29.94 -34.36
CA ARG A 87 -48.57 -30.10 -35.75
C ARG A 87 -49.91 -30.82 -35.92
N VAL A 88 -50.19 -31.83 -35.09
CA VAL A 88 -51.41 -32.61 -35.15
C VAL A 88 -52.62 -31.94 -34.50
N ASN A 89 -52.40 -31.12 -33.50
CA ASN A 89 -53.47 -30.36 -32.83
C ASN A 89 -54.16 -29.38 -33.78
N THR A 90 -55.51 -29.31 -33.68
CA THR A 90 -56.32 -28.35 -34.35
C THR A 90 -56.59 -27.13 -33.46
N GLY A 91 -56.68 -25.94 -34.05
CA GLY A 91 -57.02 -24.69 -33.34
C GLY A 91 -57.31 -23.59 -34.35
N ALA A 92 -58.20 -22.69 -34.02
CA ALA A 92 -58.60 -21.57 -34.89
C ALA A 92 -57.45 -20.58 -35.12
N THR A 93 -56.62 -20.37 -34.09
CA THR A 93 -55.42 -19.52 -34.12
C THR A 93 -54.17 -20.29 -33.74
N SER A 94 -52.99 -19.74 -34.03
CA SER A 94 -51.71 -20.33 -33.57
C SER A 94 -51.60 -20.39 -32.03
N TRP A 95 -52.27 -19.46 -31.36
CA TRP A 95 -52.35 -19.44 -29.91
C TRP A 95 -53.20 -20.59 -29.36
N ASP A 96 -54.37 -20.83 -29.97
CA ASP A 96 -55.20 -21.99 -29.57
C ASP A 96 -54.49 -23.31 -29.77
N LYS A 97 -53.74 -23.46 -30.87
CA LYS A 97 -52.90 -24.64 -31.10
C LYS A 97 -51.84 -24.80 -30.01
N PHE A 98 -51.23 -23.72 -29.59
CA PHE A 98 -50.25 -23.73 -28.52
C PHE A 98 -50.87 -24.13 -27.18
N MET A 99 -51.98 -23.52 -26.84
CA MET A 99 -52.71 -23.85 -25.60
C MET A 99 -53.19 -25.28 -25.59
N ASN A 100 -53.75 -25.79 -26.71
CA ASN A 100 -54.14 -27.17 -26.83
C ASN A 100 -52.95 -28.16 -26.74
N THR A 101 -51.76 -27.72 -27.18
CA THR A 101 -50.54 -28.57 -27.01
C THR A 101 -50.15 -28.67 -25.55
N ILE A 102 -50.34 -27.60 -24.76
CA ILE A 102 -50.10 -27.65 -23.31
C ILE A 102 -51.16 -28.48 -22.61
N ILE A 103 -52.44 -28.29 -22.91
CA ILE A 103 -53.56 -29.01 -22.27
C ILE A 103 -53.49 -30.50 -22.54
N TYR A 104 -53.22 -30.89 -23.78
CA TYR A 104 -53.17 -32.27 -24.20
C TYR A 104 -51.76 -32.86 -24.24
N PHE A 105 -50.86 -32.33 -23.45
CA PHE A 105 -49.44 -32.69 -23.45
C PHE A 105 -49.15 -34.17 -23.28
N GLU A 106 -49.95 -34.90 -22.47
CA GLU A 106 -49.83 -36.33 -22.25
C GLU A 106 -50.04 -37.16 -23.52
N LEU A 107 -50.83 -36.69 -24.51
CA LEU A 107 -51.02 -37.37 -25.77
C LEU A 107 -49.71 -37.45 -26.60
N ALA A 108 -48.77 -36.57 -26.40
CA ALA A 108 -47.49 -36.60 -27.08
C ALA A 108 -46.71 -37.89 -26.76
N PHE A 109 -46.86 -38.45 -25.57
CA PHE A 109 -46.13 -39.60 -25.08
C PHE A 109 -46.93 -40.90 -25.07
N ARG A 110 -48.17 -40.91 -25.51
CA ARG A 110 -49.01 -42.12 -25.67
C ARG A 110 -48.41 -43.08 -26.69
N ASN A 111 -47.73 -42.56 -27.73
CA ASN A 111 -46.88 -43.36 -28.63
C ASN A 111 -45.42 -43.04 -28.35
N LEU A 112 -44.60 -44.01 -28.01
CA LEU A 112 -43.18 -43.82 -27.66
C LEU A 112 -42.26 -43.58 -28.87
N TRP A 113 -42.70 -43.93 -30.09
CA TRP A 113 -41.86 -43.75 -31.28
C TRP A 113 -41.73 -42.27 -31.65
N PRO A 114 -40.50 -41.76 -32.00
CA PRO A 114 -40.29 -40.39 -32.44
C PRO A 114 -40.99 -40.13 -33.76
N SER A 115 -41.43 -38.89 -34.00
CA SER A 115 -41.95 -38.51 -35.30
C SER A 115 -40.79 -38.37 -36.30
N LEU A 116 -40.93 -39.00 -37.46
CA LEU A 116 -39.98 -38.95 -38.57
C LEU A 116 -40.25 -37.79 -39.56
N ASN A 117 -41.25 -36.96 -39.28
CA ASN A 117 -41.52 -35.78 -40.10
C ASN A 117 -40.36 -34.77 -40.01
N HIS A 118 -39.95 -34.23 -41.14
CA HIS A 118 -38.74 -33.33 -41.21
C HIS A 118 -38.85 -32.11 -40.30
N MET A 119 -40.01 -31.51 -40.15
CA MET A 119 -40.24 -30.35 -39.28
C MET A 119 -40.17 -30.73 -37.79
N ASP A 120 -40.74 -31.88 -37.42
CA ASP A 120 -40.68 -32.35 -36.03
C ASP A 120 -39.26 -32.76 -35.63
N LEU A 121 -38.51 -33.36 -36.56
CA LEU A 121 -37.10 -33.68 -36.36
C LEU A 121 -36.23 -32.41 -36.23
N PHE A 122 -36.51 -31.42 -37.09
CA PHE A 122 -35.79 -30.11 -37.01
C PHE A 122 -35.98 -29.46 -35.65
N TRP A 123 -37.24 -29.32 -35.18
CA TRP A 123 -37.51 -28.71 -33.88
C TRP A 123 -37.01 -29.56 -32.73
N GLY A 124 -37.02 -30.85 -32.84
CA GLY A 124 -36.40 -31.77 -31.85
C GLY A 124 -34.92 -31.54 -31.72
N ILE A 125 -34.18 -31.56 -32.81
CA ILE A 125 -32.71 -31.31 -32.82
C ILE A 125 -32.40 -29.91 -32.34
N ALA A 126 -33.11 -28.89 -32.86
CA ALA A 126 -32.92 -27.52 -32.47
C ALA A 126 -33.11 -27.31 -30.96
N GLY A 127 -34.17 -27.89 -30.36
CA GLY A 127 -34.41 -27.87 -28.94
C GLY A 127 -33.28 -28.48 -28.12
N GLY A 128 -32.81 -29.66 -28.52
CA GLY A 128 -31.67 -30.33 -27.86
C GLY A 128 -30.37 -29.54 -27.93
N VAL A 129 -30.09 -28.89 -29.07
CA VAL A 129 -28.92 -27.99 -29.23
C VAL A 129 -29.05 -26.75 -28.37
N VAL A 130 -30.20 -26.11 -28.32
CA VAL A 130 -30.44 -24.94 -27.46
C VAL A 130 -30.19 -25.26 -25.99
N VAL A 131 -30.77 -26.37 -25.51
CA VAL A 131 -30.54 -26.81 -24.11
C VAL A 131 -29.06 -27.05 -23.85
N LYS A 132 -28.34 -27.67 -24.76
CA LYS A 132 -26.91 -27.93 -24.65
C LYS A 132 -26.13 -26.60 -24.57
N LEU A 133 -26.44 -25.62 -25.44
CA LEU A 133 -25.81 -24.31 -25.45
C LEU A 133 -26.09 -23.55 -24.13
N VAL A 134 -27.31 -23.59 -23.62
CA VAL A 134 -27.67 -22.97 -22.33
C VAL A 134 -26.88 -23.59 -21.17
N ILE A 135 -26.76 -24.93 -21.14
CA ILE A 135 -26.00 -25.62 -20.11
C ILE A 135 -24.50 -25.27 -20.22
N ILE A 136 -23.93 -25.27 -21.42
CA ILE A 136 -22.52 -24.87 -21.63
C ILE A 136 -22.31 -23.42 -21.19
N TYR A 137 -23.22 -22.52 -21.55
CA TYR A 137 -23.15 -21.11 -21.13
C TYR A 137 -23.21 -20.97 -19.61
N ARG A 138 -24.17 -21.64 -18.96
CA ARG A 138 -24.30 -21.63 -17.49
C ARG A 138 -23.10 -22.26 -16.81
N THR A 139 -22.58 -23.38 -17.26
CA THR A 139 -21.39 -24.02 -16.65
C THR A 139 -20.13 -23.20 -16.86
N LYS A 140 -19.97 -22.53 -18.00
CA LYS A 140 -18.83 -21.64 -18.28
C LYS A 140 -18.89 -20.36 -17.42
N ASN A 141 -20.09 -19.86 -17.15
CA ASN A 141 -20.32 -18.66 -16.36
C ASN A 141 -20.72 -18.95 -14.90
N ALA A 142 -20.81 -20.20 -14.51
CA ALA A 142 -21.12 -20.57 -13.14
C ALA A 142 -20.00 -20.10 -12.21
N ARG A 143 -20.37 -19.33 -11.21
CA ARG A 143 -19.46 -18.97 -10.12
C ARG A 143 -19.06 -20.26 -9.41
N LYS A 144 -17.79 -20.62 -9.48
CA LYS A 144 -17.26 -21.80 -8.78
C LYS A 144 -17.14 -21.46 -7.30
N TYR A 145 -18.19 -21.74 -6.54
CA TYR A 145 -18.10 -21.71 -5.09
C TYR A 145 -17.30 -22.95 -4.65
N ARG A 146 -16.20 -22.71 -3.96
CA ARG A 146 -15.49 -23.80 -3.26
C ARG A 146 -16.23 -24.05 -1.96
N LEU A 147 -16.79 -25.22 -1.78
CA LEU A 147 -17.36 -25.67 -0.50
C LEU A 147 -16.25 -25.60 0.57
N GLY A 148 -16.50 -24.85 1.66
CA GLY A 148 -15.53 -24.67 2.76
C GLY A 148 -14.52 -23.53 2.59
N VAL A 149 -14.64 -22.70 1.53
CA VAL A 149 -13.88 -21.45 1.39
C VAL A 149 -14.85 -20.30 1.55
N GLU A 150 -14.74 -19.63 2.68
CA GLU A 150 -15.53 -18.44 2.96
C GLU A 150 -15.16 -17.30 2.01
N TYR A 151 -16.18 -16.59 1.53
CA TYR A 151 -16.13 -15.27 0.93
C TYR A 151 -15.41 -15.10 -0.42
N GLY A 152 -16.15 -15.33 -1.49
CA GLY A 152 -15.91 -14.72 -2.77
C GLY A 152 -15.25 -15.61 -3.82
N SER A 153 -15.68 -15.39 -5.04
CA SER A 153 -15.07 -15.95 -6.25
C SER A 153 -13.83 -15.14 -6.66
N ALA A 154 -12.79 -15.13 -5.83
CA ALA A 154 -11.53 -14.50 -6.18
C ALA A 154 -10.87 -15.26 -7.34
N ARG A 155 -10.41 -14.54 -8.34
CA ARG A 155 -9.59 -15.02 -9.44
C ARG A 155 -8.44 -14.06 -9.70
N TRP A 156 -7.39 -14.54 -10.30
CA TRP A 156 -6.36 -13.65 -10.80
C TRP A 156 -6.94 -12.69 -11.84
N GLY A 157 -6.58 -11.41 -11.73
CA GLY A 157 -6.95 -10.39 -12.70
C GLY A 157 -6.30 -10.66 -14.06
N THR A 158 -6.94 -10.15 -15.10
CA THR A 158 -6.37 -10.09 -16.44
C THR A 158 -6.04 -8.63 -16.76
N GLU A 159 -5.28 -8.36 -17.81
CA GLU A 159 -4.99 -7.00 -18.28
C GLU A 159 -6.27 -6.14 -18.42
N LYS A 160 -7.37 -6.74 -18.87
CA LYS A 160 -8.67 -6.03 -18.98
C LYS A 160 -9.26 -5.62 -17.63
N ASP A 161 -8.95 -6.36 -16.58
CA ASP A 161 -9.42 -6.05 -15.22
C ASP A 161 -8.58 -4.93 -14.59
N ILE A 162 -7.29 -4.82 -14.96
CA ILE A 162 -6.33 -3.87 -14.41
C ILE A 162 -6.39 -2.52 -15.14
N ARG A 163 -6.57 -2.54 -16.45
CA ARG A 163 -6.60 -1.35 -17.32
C ARG A 163 -7.43 -0.17 -16.79
N PRO A 164 -8.62 -0.35 -16.16
CA PRO A 164 -9.39 0.77 -15.61
C PRO A 164 -8.75 1.48 -14.42
N TYR A 165 -7.71 0.90 -13.82
CA TYR A 165 -6.97 1.46 -12.69
C TYR A 165 -5.68 2.17 -13.09
N ALA A 166 -5.28 2.07 -14.35
CA ALA A 166 -4.15 2.79 -14.91
C ALA A 166 -4.61 4.06 -15.64
N ASP A 167 -3.78 5.10 -15.61
CA ASP A 167 -3.98 6.31 -16.42
C ASP A 167 -3.46 6.05 -17.85
N PRO A 168 -4.12 6.59 -18.89
CA PRO A 168 -3.63 6.49 -20.26
C PRO A 168 -2.24 7.10 -20.46
N GLU A 169 -1.91 8.16 -19.72
CA GLU A 169 -0.60 8.79 -19.72
C GLU A 169 0.31 8.05 -18.74
N PHE A 170 1.43 7.55 -19.24
CA PHE A 170 2.38 6.77 -18.45
C PHE A 170 2.89 7.54 -17.22
N GLU A 171 3.18 8.83 -17.38
CA GLU A 171 3.71 9.71 -16.34
C GLU A 171 2.76 9.88 -15.15
N ASN A 172 1.46 9.70 -15.34
CA ASN A 172 0.45 9.83 -14.28
C ASN A 172 0.25 8.53 -13.48
N ASN A 173 1.16 7.58 -13.62
CA ASN A 173 1.04 6.28 -12.96
C ASN A 173 2.19 6.00 -12.00
N ILE A 174 1.88 5.18 -11.01
CA ILE A 174 2.86 4.46 -10.19
C ILE A 174 3.24 3.19 -10.94
N ILE A 175 4.51 2.98 -11.17
CA ILE A 175 5.04 1.76 -11.80
C ILE A 175 5.00 0.63 -10.77
N LEU A 176 4.26 -0.44 -11.05
CA LEU A 176 4.18 -1.61 -10.18
C LEU A 176 5.13 -2.71 -10.67
N THR A 177 5.09 -3.02 -11.96
CA THR A 177 5.94 -4.01 -12.65
C THR A 177 6.30 -3.48 -14.03
N GLU A 178 6.95 -4.28 -14.86
CA GLU A 178 7.26 -3.95 -16.27
C GLU A 178 5.99 -3.66 -17.10
N THR A 179 4.88 -4.33 -16.77
CA THR A 179 3.62 -4.26 -17.54
C THR A 179 2.48 -3.61 -16.80
N GLU A 180 2.56 -3.52 -15.46
CA GLU A 180 1.44 -3.11 -14.61
C GLU A 180 1.72 -1.76 -13.96
N SER A 181 0.70 -0.92 -13.95
CA SER A 181 0.75 0.41 -13.33
C SER A 181 -0.56 0.77 -12.64
N LEU A 182 -0.50 1.74 -11.75
CA LEU A 182 -1.65 2.26 -11.00
C LEU A 182 -1.68 3.78 -11.10
N THR A 183 -2.83 4.34 -11.52
CA THR A 183 -2.98 5.80 -11.60
C THR A 183 -2.72 6.50 -10.26
N MET A 184 -2.04 7.64 -10.30
CA MET A 184 -1.86 8.51 -9.13
C MET A 184 -3.12 9.32 -8.79
N SER A 185 -4.11 9.41 -9.71
CA SER A 185 -5.33 10.16 -9.46
C SER A 185 -6.17 9.52 -8.34
N SER A 186 -6.39 10.25 -7.26
CA SER A 186 -7.29 9.84 -6.17
C SER A 186 -8.76 9.95 -6.53
N ARG A 187 -9.10 10.72 -7.58
CA ARG A 187 -10.46 10.98 -8.06
C ARG A 187 -10.58 10.64 -9.54
N PRO A 188 -10.56 9.34 -9.92
CA PRO A 188 -10.77 8.93 -11.30
C PRO A 188 -12.18 9.33 -11.77
N LYS A 189 -12.38 9.45 -13.09
CA LYS A 189 -13.70 9.81 -13.69
C LYS A 189 -14.82 8.89 -13.21
N ASN A 190 -14.54 7.62 -12.99
CA ASN A 190 -15.50 6.67 -12.42
C ASN A 190 -15.07 6.31 -10.98
N PRO A 191 -15.83 6.71 -9.94
CA PRO A 191 -15.51 6.45 -8.54
C PRO A 191 -15.36 4.96 -8.18
N LYS A 192 -15.97 4.07 -8.97
CA LYS A 192 -15.83 2.62 -8.82
C LYS A 192 -14.37 2.16 -8.88
N TYR A 193 -13.52 2.87 -9.59
CA TYR A 193 -12.10 2.55 -9.77
C TYR A 193 -11.18 3.35 -8.84
N ALA A 194 -11.72 4.17 -7.95
CA ALA A 194 -10.94 4.81 -6.91
C ALA A 194 -10.36 3.75 -5.96
N ARG A 195 -9.04 3.80 -5.73
CA ARG A 195 -8.32 2.88 -4.84
C ARG A 195 -7.36 3.67 -3.96
N ASN A 196 -7.05 3.10 -2.82
CA ASN A 196 -5.94 3.54 -2.00
C ASN A 196 -4.62 3.43 -2.80
N LYS A 197 -3.72 4.37 -2.59
CA LYS A 197 -2.40 4.43 -3.24
C LYS A 197 -1.28 3.86 -2.37
N ASN A 198 -1.61 3.29 -1.22
CA ASN A 198 -0.64 2.56 -0.42
C ASN A 198 -0.33 1.23 -1.10
N ILE A 199 0.95 0.99 -1.35
CA ILE A 199 1.43 -0.19 -2.07
C ILE A 199 2.38 -0.93 -1.16
N LEU A 200 2.10 -2.20 -0.91
CA LEU A 200 2.99 -3.11 -0.19
C LEU A 200 3.72 -4.00 -1.19
N VAL A 201 5.05 -3.88 -1.23
CA VAL A 201 5.93 -4.71 -2.07
C VAL A 201 6.59 -5.77 -1.21
N ILE A 202 6.28 -7.03 -1.45
CA ILE A 202 6.81 -8.17 -0.70
C ILE A 202 7.80 -8.94 -1.57
N GLY A 203 8.98 -9.20 -1.04
CA GLY A 203 10.01 -9.99 -1.73
C GLY A 203 11.19 -10.31 -0.82
N GLY A 204 11.82 -11.44 -1.03
CA GLY A 204 13.04 -11.84 -0.31
C GLY A 204 14.23 -10.93 -0.61
N SER A 205 15.35 -11.12 0.11
CA SER A 205 16.60 -10.43 -0.18
C SER A 205 17.05 -10.75 -1.62
N GLY A 206 17.53 -9.75 -2.35
CA GLY A 206 17.96 -9.89 -3.74
C GLY A 206 16.83 -10.04 -4.78
N SER A 207 15.54 -9.97 -4.38
CA SER A 207 14.41 -10.05 -5.32
C SER A 207 14.26 -8.82 -6.23
N GLY A 208 15.05 -7.78 -6.00
CA GLY A 208 15.08 -6.58 -6.84
C GLY A 208 14.05 -5.51 -6.47
N LYS A 209 13.47 -5.52 -5.26
CA LYS A 209 12.53 -4.49 -4.78
C LYS A 209 13.01 -3.07 -5.07
N THR A 210 14.21 -2.75 -4.60
CA THR A 210 14.82 -1.43 -4.82
C THR A 210 15.06 -1.15 -6.30
N ARG A 211 15.57 -2.14 -7.05
CA ARG A 211 15.94 -1.99 -8.46
C ARG A 211 14.73 -1.83 -9.39
N PHE A 212 13.68 -2.62 -9.19
CA PHE A 212 12.56 -2.72 -10.13
C PHE A 212 11.31 -1.93 -9.69
N PHE A 213 11.24 -1.53 -8.42
CA PHE A 213 10.13 -0.73 -7.92
C PHE A 213 10.58 0.66 -7.44
N VAL A 214 11.52 0.75 -6.49
CA VAL A 214 11.89 2.05 -5.88
C VAL A 214 12.52 2.98 -6.92
N LYS A 215 13.60 2.55 -7.56
CA LYS A 215 14.36 3.39 -8.51
C LYS A 215 13.54 3.84 -9.73
N PRO A 216 12.80 2.97 -10.45
CA PRO A 216 11.98 3.41 -11.59
C PRO A 216 10.94 4.46 -11.20
N ASN A 217 10.34 4.35 -10.02
CA ASN A 217 9.38 5.31 -9.53
C ASN A 217 10.02 6.67 -9.14
N ILE A 218 11.28 6.68 -8.69
CA ILE A 218 12.04 7.92 -8.46
C ILE A 218 12.40 8.56 -9.81
N MET A 219 12.80 7.75 -10.78
CA MET A 219 13.24 8.22 -12.10
C MET A 219 12.12 8.89 -12.93
N GLN A 220 10.86 8.71 -12.57
CA GLN A 220 9.73 9.46 -13.16
C GLN A 220 9.80 10.97 -12.86
N MET A 221 10.41 11.39 -11.75
CA MET A 221 10.69 12.81 -11.41
C MET A 221 9.47 13.75 -11.40
N HIS A 222 8.29 13.24 -11.14
CA HIS A 222 7.03 14.01 -11.16
C HIS A 222 6.50 14.41 -9.78
N SER A 223 7.12 13.93 -8.71
CA SER A 223 6.68 14.13 -7.31
C SER A 223 7.84 14.58 -6.44
N SER A 224 7.58 15.07 -5.26
CA SER A 224 8.57 15.04 -4.18
C SER A 224 8.70 13.64 -3.62
N TYR A 225 9.87 13.28 -3.15
CA TYR A 225 10.16 11.92 -2.68
C TYR A 225 10.71 11.93 -1.26
N VAL A 226 10.23 11.00 -0.45
CA VAL A 226 10.81 10.65 0.85
C VAL A 226 11.23 9.19 0.74
N ILE A 227 12.54 8.94 0.80
CA ILE A 227 13.12 7.66 0.44
C ILE A 227 13.88 7.10 1.64
N THR A 228 13.46 5.94 2.15
CA THR A 228 14.32 5.17 3.06
C THR A 228 15.38 4.45 2.23
N ASP A 229 16.65 4.69 2.53
CA ASP A 229 17.79 4.12 1.80
C ASP A 229 18.72 3.40 2.78
N PRO A 230 18.52 2.07 2.98
CA PRO A 230 19.24 1.32 4.03
C PRO A 230 20.77 1.32 3.94
N LYS A 231 21.34 1.75 2.84
CA LYS A 231 22.82 1.75 2.61
C LYS A 231 23.34 3.03 1.98
N GLY A 232 22.47 3.98 1.70
CA GLY A 232 22.85 5.18 0.96
C GLY A 232 23.08 4.93 -0.54
N THR A 233 22.77 3.73 -1.06
CA THR A 233 23.06 3.36 -2.45
C THR A 233 22.09 4.01 -3.42
N VAL A 234 20.83 4.24 -3.01
CA VAL A 234 19.83 4.91 -3.87
C VAL A 234 20.24 6.37 -4.07
N LEU A 235 20.68 7.07 -3.02
CA LEU A 235 21.18 8.44 -3.13
C LEU A 235 22.34 8.52 -4.11
N LEU A 236 23.32 7.60 -4.03
CA LEU A 236 24.48 7.60 -4.91
C LEU A 236 24.11 7.39 -6.38
N GLU A 237 23.11 6.56 -6.66
CA GLU A 237 22.73 6.20 -8.03
C GLU A 237 21.77 7.24 -8.69
N VAL A 238 20.85 7.81 -7.94
CA VAL A 238 19.82 8.72 -8.49
C VAL A 238 19.98 10.18 -8.07
N GLY A 239 20.81 10.46 -7.07
CA GLY A 239 20.93 11.82 -6.50
C GLY A 239 21.38 12.86 -7.50
N SER A 240 22.38 12.55 -8.34
CA SER A 240 22.87 13.47 -9.39
C SER A 240 21.81 13.78 -10.45
N MET A 241 21.00 12.80 -10.80
CA MET A 241 19.88 12.96 -11.73
C MET A 241 18.81 13.89 -11.13
N LEU A 242 18.43 13.69 -9.88
CA LEU A 242 17.47 14.53 -9.18
C LEU A 242 18.01 15.95 -8.96
N ALA A 243 19.31 16.10 -8.64
CA ALA A 243 19.94 17.41 -8.49
C ALA A 243 19.96 18.20 -9.82
N LYS A 244 20.07 17.52 -10.97
CA LYS A 244 19.90 18.14 -12.26
C LYS A 244 18.44 18.52 -12.52
N GLY A 245 17.51 17.68 -12.14
CA GLY A 245 16.07 17.87 -12.29
C GLY A 245 15.49 17.41 -13.62
N SER A 246 14.17 17.57 -13.75
CA SER A 246 13.43 17.35 -14.99
C SER A 246 13.42 18.60 -15.86
N PRO A 247 13.32 18.46 -17.22
CA PRO A 247 13.09 19.60 -18.08
C PRO A 247 11.84 20.36 -17.64
N MET A 248 11.95 21.68 -17.52
CA MET A 248 10.81 22.52 -17.20
C MET A 248 9.86 22.59 -18.39
N THR A 249 8.56 22.43 -18.16
CA THR A 249 7.52 22.53 -19.19
C THR A 249 6.61 23.73 -18.92
N ASP A 250 6.13 24.36 -19.99
CA ASP A 250 5.11 25.40 -19.92
C ASP A 250 3.70 24.81 -19.70
N GLU A 251 2.68 25.66 -19.59
CA GLU A 251 1.29 25.28 -19.44
C GLU A 251 0.76 24.38 -20.58
N ASN A 252 1.41 24.41 -21.74
CA ASN A 252 1.07 23.61 -22.91
C ASN A 252 1.90 22.30 -23.03
N GLY A 253 2.73 22.00 -22.00
CA GLY A 253 3.59 20.82 -21.99
C GLY A 253 4.83 20.92 -22.87
N LYS A 254 5.20 22.11 -23.41
CA LYS A 254 6.42 22.31 -24.20
C LYS A 254 7.60 22.58 -23.28
N ILE A 255 8.75 22.02 -23.63
CA ILE A 255 10.02 22.24 -22.91
C ILE A 255 10.41 23.72 -22.97
N VAL A 256 10.59 24.35 -21.83
CA VAL A 256 11.05 25.73 -21.70
C VAL A 256 12.56 25.78 -21.99
N ARG A 257 12.94 26.77 -22.81
CA ARG A 257 14.34 27.02 -23.17
C ARG A 257 14.72 28.47 -22.79
N ASP A 258 15.98 28.67 -22.45
CA ASP A 258 16.53 30.01 -22.22
C ASP A 258 16.71 30.77 -23.55
N LYS A 259 17.22 32.01 -23.44
CA LYS A 259 17.48 32.90 -24.59
C LYS A 259 18.53 32.34 -25.55
N GLU A 260 19.32 31.38 -25.10
CA GLU A 260 20.38 30.70 -25.87
C GLU A 260 19.88 29.37 -26.48
N GLY A 261 18.61 29.02 -26.29
CA GLY A 261 17.99 27.78 -26.79
C GLY A 261 18.25 26.54 -25.90
N LYS A 262 18.88 26.70 -24.74
CA LYS A 262 19.22 25.64 -23.82
C LYS A 262 18.02 25.25 -22.97
N VAL A 263 17.84 23.97 -22.71
CA VAL A 263 16.73 23.45 -21.86
C VAL A 263 16.92 23.91 -20.41
N ILE A 264 15.89 24.50 -19.84
CA ILE A 264 15.84 24.85 -18.42
C ILE A 264 15.37 23.62 -17.65
N TYR A 265 16.08 23.27 -16.58
CA TYR A 265 15.75 22.17 -15.69
C TYR A 265 15.23 22.70 -14.36
N GLU A 266 14.28 21.97 -13.76
CA GLU A 266 13.78 22.21 -12.42
C GLU A 266 14.45 21.22 -11.45
N PRO A 267 15.49 21.65 -10.70
CA PRO A 267 16.24 20.78 -9.81
C PRO A 267 15.46 20.44 -8.56
N TYR A 268 15.69 19.24 -8.04
CA TYR A 268 15.21 18.87 -6.70
C TYR A 268 16.10 19.47 -5.61
N LYS A 269 15.47 19.87 -4.51
CA LYS A 269 16.19 20.10 -3.25
C LYS A 269 16.51 18.75 -2.63
N ILE A 270 17.78 18.37 -2.63
CA ILE A 270 18.23 17.12 -2.01
C ILE A 270 18.43 17.36 -0.52
N LYS A 271 17.77 16.55 0.30
CA LYS A 271 17.89 16.55 1.75
C LYS A 271 18.33 15.15 2.20
N VAL A 272 19.18 15.08 3.21
CA VAL A 272 19.76 13.81 3.67
C VAL A 272 19.73 13.77 5.20
N LEU A 273 19.03 12.79 5.75
CA LEU A 273 19.16 12.41 7.15
C LEU A 273 19.89 11.07 7.21
N ASN A 274 21.09 11.06 7.77
CA ASN A 274 21.95 9.86 7.81
C ASN A 274 22.22 9.44 9.26
N THR A 275 21.61 8.35 9.70
CA THR A 275 21.79 7.82 11.05
C THR A 275 22.97 6.82 11.17
N ILE A 276 23.60 6.46 10.04
CA ILE A 276 24.81 5.62 10.03
C ILE A 276 26.05 6.49 10.25
N ASN A 277 26.08 7.66 9.63
CA ASN A 277 27.21 8.59 9.74
C ASN A 277 26.69 10.02 9.87
N PHE A 278 26.63 10.50 11.10
CA PHE A 278 26.08 11.83 11.43
C PHE A 278 26.83 13.00 10.73
N LYS A 279 28.14 12.84 10.47
CA LYS A 279 28.92 13.86 9.73
C LYS A 279 28.52 14.04 8.27
N LYS A 280 27.79 13.07 7.71
CA LYS A 280 27.25 13.10 6.34
C LYS A 280 25.74 13.38 6.32
N SER A 281 25.20 13.81 7.45
CA SER A 281 23.78 14.15 7.59
C SER A 281 23.61 15.66 7.57
N MET A 282 22.46 16.10 7.10
CA MET A 282 21.92 17.43 7.39
C MET A 282 21.35 17.42 8.81
N HIS A 283 21.33 18.56 9.43
CA HIS A 283 20.79 18.76 10.78
C HIS A 283 19.27 18.65 10.79
N TYR A 284 18.76 18.10 11.88
CA TYR A 284 17.33 17.91 12.10
C TYR A 284 16.97 18.28 13.53
N ASN A 285 16.19 19.33 13.71
CA ASN A 285 15.72 19.76 15.02
C ASN A 285 14.20 19.62 15.13
N PRO A 286 13.69 18.65 15.90
CA PRO A 286 12.25 18.47 16.08
C PRO A 286 11.50 19.64 16.72
N PHE A 287 12.19 20.53 17.45
CA PHE A 287 11.55 21.70 18.09
C PHE A 287 11.04 22.71 17.06
N VAL A 288 11.69 22.85 15.91
CA VAL A 288 11.29 23.75 14.82
C VAL A 288 9.88 23.42 14.29
N TYR A 289 9.45 22.17 14.42
CA TYR A 289 8.17 21.67 13.92
C TYR A 289 7.07 21.64 14.97
N ILE A 290 7.30 22.16 16.18
CA ILE A 290 6.28 22.33 17.20
C ILE A 290 5.50 23.61 16.91
N ARG A 291 4.20 23.49 16.66
CA ARG A 291 3.29 24.61 16.38
C ARG A 291 2.25 24.81 17.49
N SER A 292 2.08 23.80 18.32
CA SER A 292 1.06 23.80 19.36
C SER A 292 1.42 22.85 20.50
N GLU A 293 0.74 22.99 21.64
CA GLU A 293 0.81 22.05 22.78
C GLU A 293 0.52 20.59 22.35
N LYS A 294 -0.33 20.39 21.32
CA LYS A 294 -0.61 19.06 20.79
C LYS A 294 0.64 18.42 20.19
N ASP A 295 1.50 19.21 19.55
CA ASP A 295 2.72 18.70 18.92
C ASP A 295 3.78 18.36 19.96
N ILE A 296 3.83 19.11 21.08
CA ILE A 296 4.63 18.73 22.25
C ILE A 296 4.20 17.36 22.75
N LEU A 297 2.90 17.13 22.94
CA LEU A 297 2.37 15.84 23.38
C LEU A 297 2.70 14.70 22.40
N LYS A 298 2.64 14.96 21.08
CA LYS A 298 3.00 13.98 20.05
C LYS A 298 4.50 13.67 20.09
N LEU A 299 5.35 14.70 20.15
CA LEU A 299 6.80 14.54 20.24
C LEU A 299 7.19 13.69 21.46
N VAL A 300 6.73 14.06 22.64
CA VAL A 300 6.99 13.34 23.89
C VAL A 300 6.49 11.87 23.79
N THR A 301 5.30 11.67 23.24
CA THR A 301 4.74 10.32 23.09
C THR A 301 5.62 9.48 22.13
N THR A 302 6.11 10.09 21.06
CA THR A 302 7.00 9.40 20.08
C THR A 302 8.36 9.09 20.70
N ILE A 303 8.96 10.01 21.45
CA ILE A 303 10.21 9.76 22.18
C ILE A 303 10.05 8.56 23.11
N ILE A 304 9.06 8.59 24.00
CA ILE A 304 8.82 7.54 24.97
C ILE A 304 8.54 6.19 24.30
N ALA A 305 7.76 6.18 23.20
CA ALA A 305 7.41 4.96 22.50
C ALA A 305 8.61 4.28 21.84
N ASN A 306 9.57 5.08 21.33
CA ASN A 306 10.71 4.59 20.57
C ASN A 306 12.00 4.43 21.38
N THR A 307 12.00 4.83 22.65
CA THR A 307 13.14 4.64 23.58
C THR A 307 12.83 3.63 24.70
N LYS A 308 11.83 2.77 24.52
CA LYS A 308 11.53 1.67 25.44
C LYS A 308 12.58 0.56 25.25
N GLY A 309 13.20 0.12 26.35
CA GLY A 309 14.05 -1.06 26.37
C GLY A 309 13.29 -2.34 26.00
N GLU A 310 14.01 -3.35 25.50
CA GLU A 310 13.45 -4.66 25.20
C GLU A 310 12.87 -5.30 26.48
N GLY A 311 11.64 -5.75 26.41
CA GLY A 311 10.98 -6.52 27.51
C GLY A 311 9.91 -5.81 28.32
N GLN A 312 9.71 -4.51 28.17
CA GLN A 312 8.57 -3.83 28.81
C GLN A 312 7.26 -4.08 28.05
N GLN A 313 6.41 -4.95 28.61
CA GLN A 313 5.06 -5.16 28.11
C GLN A 313 4.23 -3.87 28.19
N SER A 314 3.35 -3.69 27.21
CA SER A 314 2.50 -2.53 26.98
C SER A 314 1.40 -2.37 28.06
N GLY A 315 1.79 -1.88 29.23
CA GLY A 315 0.86 -1.24 30.17
C GLY A 315 1.28 0.21 30.29
N GLU A 316 0.35 1.17 30.25
CA GLU A 316 0.63 2.55 30.65
C GLU A 316 0.97 2.52 32.14
N ASP A 317 2.26 2.25 32.41
CA ASP A 317 2.78 2.25 33.78
C ASP A 317 2.77 3.67 34.33
N PHE A 318 2.61 3.80 35.62
CA PHE A 318 2.70 5.05 36.35
C PHE A 318 3.96 5.85 35.94
N TRP A 319 5.09 5.17 35.82
CA TRP A 319 6.38 5.76 35.45
C TRP A 319 6.33 6.46 34.09
N VAL A 320 5.78 5.80 33.07
CA VAL A 320 5.62 6.37 31.72
C VAL A 320 4.74 7.61 31.73
N LYS A 321 3.67 7.62 32.55
CA LYS A 321 2.80 8.79 32.69
C LYS A 321 3.52 9.95 33.36
N ALA A 322 4.30 9.67 34.39
CA ALA A 322 5.07 10.67 35.13
C ALA A 322 6.20 11.24 34.28
N GLU A 323 6.96 10.40 33.56
CA GLU A 323 7.96 10.84 32.56
C GLU A 323 7.33 11.76 31.51
N LYS A 324 6.16 11.39 30.99
CA LYS A 324 5.43 12.20 30.02
C LYS A 324 5.09 13.58 30.53
N LEU A 325 4.64 13.70 31.78
CA LEU A 325 4.36 14.98 32.42
C LEU A 325 5.62 15.84 32.50
N TYR A 326 6.72 15.23 32.93
CA TYR A 326 7.98 15.92 33.08
C TYR A 326 8.55 16.42 31.73
N TYR A 327 8.62 15.54 30.73
CA TYR A 327 9.05 15.97 29.37
C TYR A 327 8.14 17.04 28.77
N CYS A 328 6.81 16.93 28.96
CA CYS A 328 5.88 17.96 28.48
C CYS A 328 6.09 19.29 29.19
N ALA A 329 6.47 19.27 30.47
CA ALA A 329 6.79 20.49 31.20
C ALA A 329 8.06 21.15 30.65
N LEU A 330 9.16 20.38 30.54
CA LEU A 330 10.45 20.92 30.06
C LEU A 330 10.38 21.40 28.62
N ILE A 331 9.89 20.57 27.71
CA ILE A 331 9.75 20.91 26.29
C ILE A 331 8.78 22.09 26.11
N GLY A 332 7.70 22.13 26.90
CA GLY A 332 6.79 23.25 26.91
C GLY A 332 7.46 24.55 27.38
N TYR A 333 8.28 24.49 28.46
CA TYR A 333 9.06 25.64 28.90
C TYR A 333 10.01 26.14 27.82
N ILE A 334 10.83 25.24 27.24
CA ILE A 334 11.78 25.58 26.17
C ILE A 334 11.07 26.20 24.95
N TRP A 335 9.94 25.66 24.56
CA TRP A 335 9.20 26.13 23.39
C TRP A 335 8.59 27.52 23.58
N TYR A 336 8.04 27.83 24.77
CA TYR A 336 7.40 29.10 25.05
C TYR A 336 8.39 30.17 25.46
N GLU A 337 9.31 29.87 26.39
CA GLU A 337 10.16 30.82 27.06
C GLU A 337 11.60 30.87 26.53
N GLY A 338 12.04 29.78 25.85
CA GLY A 338 13.39 29.69 25.31
C GLY A 338 13.58 30.54 24.07
N ARG A 339 14.81 31.10 23.92
CA ARG A 339 15.23 31.75 22.67
C ARG A 339 15.34 30.74 21.54
N GLU A 340 15.31 31.17 20.29
CA GLU A 340 15.32 30.26 19.12
C GLU A 340 16.52 29.31 19.13
N GLU A 341 17.69 29.76 19.53
CA GLU A 341 18.90 28.95 19.67
C GLU A 341 18.87 27.94 20.81
N GLU A 342 17.96 28.12 21.78
CA GLU A 342 17.76 27.22 22.93
C GLU A 342 16.68 26.16 22.65
N LYS A 343 15.90 26.31 21.59
CA LYS A 343 14.83 25.39 21.23
C LYS A 343 15.39 24.12 20.57
N ASN A 344 16.06 23.28 21.37
CA ASN A 344 16.67 22.04 20.90
C ASN A 344 16.82 21.00 22.03
N PHE A 345 17.30 19.80 21.67
CA PHE A 345 17.51 18.73 22.64
C PHE A 345 18.68 18.99 23.60
N ASN A 346 19.66 19.82 23.27
CA ASN A 346 20.76 20.14 24.16
C ASN A 346 20.26 20.86 25.40
N THR A 347 19.40 21.87 25.22
CA THR A 347 18.75 22.58 26.32
C THR A 347 17.88 21.64 27.18
N LEU A 348 17.15 20.73 26.55
CA LEU A 348 16.36 19.73 27.29
C LEU A 348 17.26 18.85 28.17
N LEU A 349 18.40 18.39 27.64
CA LEU A 349 19.37 17.59 28.39
C LEU A 349 19.98 18.39 29.56
N GLU A 350 20.36 19.62 29.33
CA GLU A 350 20.90 20.50 30.36
C GLU A 350 19.88 20.68 31.51
N MET A 351 18.62 20.93 31.17
CA MET A 351 17.55 21.04 32.18
C MET A 351 17.38 19.76 32.97
N ILE A 352 17.45 18.58 32.31
CA ILE A 352 17.36 17.28 33.01
C ILE A 352 18.60 17.07 33.91
N ASN A 353 19.80 17.41 33.46
CA ASN A 353 21.04 17.21 34.19
C ASN A 353 21.13 18.09 35.45
N VAL A 354 20.55 19.30 35.41
CA VAL A 354 20.52 20.18 36.59
C VAL A 354 19.30 19.94 37.48
N SER A 355 18.39 19.03 37.06
CA SER A 355 17.26 18.60 37.88
C SER A 355 17.72 17.58 38.88
N GLU A 356 17.75 17.96 40.13
CA GLU A 356 18.10 17.10 41.27
C GLU A 356 16.88 16.94 42.18
N ALA A 357 16.64 15.73 42.66
CA ALA A 357 15.66 15.48 43.70
C ALA A 357 16.37 14.88 44.92
N ARG A 358 16.23 15.51 46.09
CA ARG A 358 16.82 15.04 47.37
C ARG A 358 15.77 14.26 48.13
N GLU A 359 16.19 13.15 48.73
CA GLU A 359 15.30 12.29 49.54
C GLU A 359 15.19 12.79 50.98
N ASP A 360 16.19 13.50 51.43
CA ASP A 360 16.37 14.01 52.80
C ASP A 360 15.80 15.41 53.03
N ASP A 361 15.49 16.14 51.97
CA ASP A 361 14.96 17.51 52.05
C ASP A 361 13.83 17.70 51.00
N GLU A 362 12.61 17.61 51.45
CA GLU A 362 11.40 17.80 50.60
C GLU A 362 11.23 19.26 50.15
N ASN A 363 11.88 20.23 50.83
CA ASN A 363 11.83 21.64 50.46
C ASN A 363 12.97 22.06 49.53
N PHE A 364 13.86 21.13 49.17
CA PHE A 364 14.96 21.43 48.26
C PHE A 364 14.43 21.84 46.90
N LYS A 365 14.90 22.97 46.43
CA LYS A 365 14.59 23.51 45.07
C LYS A 365 15.83 23.49 44.23
N ASN A 366 15.78 22.73 43.14
CA ASN A 366 16.83 22.74 42.11
C ASN A 366 16.63 23.94 41.15
N PRO A 367 17.61 24.25 40.27
CA PRO A 367 17.48 25.36 39.34
C PRO A 367 16.23 25.37 38.46
N VAL A 368 15.77 24.16 38.03
CA VAL A 368 14.56 24.02 37.23
C VAL A 368 13.31 24.35 38.05
N ASP A 369 13.28 23.96 39.34
CA ASP A 369 12.19 24.35 40.26
C ASP A 369 12.04 25.86 40.33
N LEU A 370 13.18 26.58 40.44
CA LEU A 370 13.18 28.06 40.51
C LEU A 370 12.66 28.70 39.23
N MET A 371 13.04 28.13 38.06
CA MET A 371 12.54 28.61 36.76
C MET A 371 11.02 28.43 36.63
N PHE A 372 10.48 27.30 37.09
CA PHE A 372 9.05 27.05 37.08
C PHE A 372 8.29 27.87 38.13
N ASP A 373 8.86 28.14 39.31
CA ASP A 373 8.29 29.03 40.31
C ASP A 373 8.16 30.47 39.76
N GLU A 374 9.18 30.95 39.06
CA GLU A 374 9.15 32.30 38.41
C GLU A 374 8.06 32.34 37.31
N LEU A 375 7.98 31.30 36.46
CA LEU A 375 6.97 31.24 35.43
C LEU A 375 5.56 31.12 36.02
N GLU A 376 5.38 30.39 37.12
CA GLU A 376 4.11 30.31 37.82
C GLU A 376 3.64 31.64 38.41
N GLN A 377 4.55 32.43 38.91
CA GLN A 377 4.22 33.80 39.38
C GLN A 377 3.76 34.71 38.23
N LYS A 378 4.30 34.53 36.99
CA LYS A 378 3.90 35.25 35.81
C LYS A 378 2.58 34.77 35.22
N ASP A 379 2.46 33.47 35.04
CA ASP A 379 1.26 32.80 34.49
C ASP A 379 0.99 31.44 35.18
N PRO A 380 0.12 31.41 36.20
CA PRO A 380 -0.25 30.17 36.89
C PRO A 380 -0.94 29.14 36.03
N ASN A 381 -1.51 29.55 34.88
CA ASN A 381 -2.21 28.69 33.94
C ASN A 381 -1.36 28.24 32.76
N HIS A 382 -0.09 28.63 32.72
CA HIS A 382 0.83 28.25 31.67
C HIS A 382 0.89 26.73 31.48
N PHE A 383 0.91 26.26 30.23
CA PHE A 383 0.89 24.81 29.93
C PHE A 383 2.01 24.08 30.64
N ALA A 384 3.26 24.58 30.55
CA ALA A 384 4.42 23.94 31.16
C ALA A 384 4.29 23.86 32.69
N VAL A 385 3.83 24.94 33.35
CA VAL A 385 3.59 24.99 34.79
C VAL A 385 2.58 23.94 35.20
N ARG A 386 1.46 23.82 34.49
CA ARG A 386 0.43 22.82 34.79
C ARG A 386 0.96 21.37 34.68
N GLN A 387 1.85 21.09 33.72
CA GLN A 387 2.47 19.77 33.61
C GLN A 387 3.48 19.54 34.74
N TYR A 388 4.30 20.55 35.04
CA TYR A 388 5.30 20.47 36.09
C TYR A 388 4.69 20.25 37.47
N LYS A 389 3.66 20.99 37.82
CA LYS A 389 2.90 20.80 39.09
C LYS A 389 2.40 19.37 39.26
N LYS A 390 1.88 18.76 38.19
CA LYS A 390 1.42 17.36 38.24
C LYS A 390 2.59 16.39 38.45
N TYR A 391 3.76 16.64 37.85
CA TYR A 391 4.95 15.88 38.10
C TYR A 391 5.44 16.01 39.55
N LYS A 392 5.43 17.23 40.11
CA LYS A 392 5.86 17.52 41.51
C LYS A 392 4.96 16.90 42.57
N LEU A 393 3.80 16.34 42.23
CA LEU A 393 3.02 15.51 43.13
C LEU A 393 3.74 14.19 43.50
N ALA A 394 4.73 13.79 42.71
CA ALA A 394 5.61 12.67 43.03
C ALA A 394 6.65 13.11 44.06
N ALA A 395 6.65 12.53 45.25
CA ALA A 395 7.56 12.88 46.34
C ALA A 395 8.88 12.13 46.27
N GLY A 396 9.94 12.75 46.72
CA GLY A 396 11.25 12.18 47.10
C GLY A 396 11.79 11.08 46.18
N LYS A 397 11.79 9.85 46.66
CA LYS A 397 12.30 8.67 45.93
C LYS A 397 11.64 8.46 44.55
N THR A 398 10.33 8.75 44.46
CA THR A 398 9.58 8.60 43.22
C THR A 398 10.04 9.63 42.20
N ALA A 399 10.20 10.89 42.58
CA ALA A 399 10.70 11.95 41.72
C ALA A 399 12.10 11.63 41.19
N LYS A 400 13.01 11.19 42.08
CA LYS A 400 14.36 10.75 41.69
C LYS A 400 14.35 9.61 40.67
N SER A 401 13.50 8.60 40.87
CA SER A 401 13.37 7.49 39.94
C SER A 401 12.84 7.93 38.58
N ILE A 402 11.90 8.91 38.51
CA ILE A 402 11.42 9.49 37.26
C ILE A 402 12.55 10.21 36.54
N LEU A 403 13.33 11.04 37.24
CA LEU A 403 14.47 11.76 36.66
C LEU A 403 15.53 10.81 36.07
N ILE A 404 15.87 9.73 36.80
CA ILE A 404 16.80 8.71 36.32
C ILE A 404 16.23 8.05 35.04
N SER A 405 14.95 7.72 35.03
CA SER A 405 14.31 7.13 33.85
C SER A 405 14.31 8.07 32.65
N CYS A 406 14.03 9.36 32.86
CA CYS A 406 14.11 10.39 31.82
C CYS A 406 15.54 10.51 31.27
N GLY A 407 16.56 10.61 32.14
CA GLY A 407 17.95 10.67 31.71
C GLY A 407 18.38 9.44 30.93
N ALA A 408 18.01 8.24 31.39
CA ALA A 408 18.33 6.99 30.71
C ALA A 408 17.73 6.87 29.30
N ARG A 409 16.53 7.41 29.07
CA ARG A 409 15.92 7.44 27.73
C ARG A 409 16.66 8.34 26.74
N LEU A 410 17.27 9.41 27.22
CA LEU A 410 18.04 10.36 26.41
C LEU A 410 19.55 10.06 26.42
N ALA A 411 19.98 8.96 27.01
CA ALA A 411 21.40 8.54 27.01
C ALA A 411 22.06 8.52 25.62
N PRO A 412 21.37 8.18 24.50
CA PRO A 412 21.99 8.31 23.16
C PRO A 412 22.48 9.71 22.85
N PHE A 413 21.92 10.76 23.45
CA PHE A 413 22.34 12.14 23.25
C PHE A 413 23.64 12.51 24.02
N ASP A 414 24.24 11.59 24.77
CA ASP A 414 25.60 11.76 25.30
C ASP A 414 26.65 11.74 24.16
N ILE A 415 26.25 11.21 22.97
CA ILE A 415 27.08 11.25 21.77
C ILE A 415 27.08 12.68 21.21
N ALA A 416 28.27 13.29 21.15
CA ALA A 416 28.42 14.68 20.71
C ALA A 416 27.93 14.91 19.28
N GLU A 417 28.19 13.98 18.36
CA GLU A 417 27.74 14.06 16.98
C GLU A 417 26.21 14.03 16.85
N LEU A 418 25.52 13.30 17.75
CA LEU A 418 24.06 13.28 17.75
C LEU A 418 23.49 14.62 18.29
N ARG A 419 24.08 15.17 19.33
CA ARG A 419 23.72 16.51 19.82
C ARG A 419 23.89 17.58 18.76
N GLU A 420 24.98 17.53 18.01
CA GLU A 420 25.23 18.44 16.90
C GLU A 420 24.18 18.27 15.81
N LEU A 421 23.90 17.02 15.41
CA LEU A 421 22.87 16.70 14.40
C LEU A 421 21.50 17.32 14.72
N MET A 422 21.14 17.37 16.01
CA MET A 422 19.81 17.79 16.44
C MET A 422 19.78 19.20 17.07
N SER A 423 20.82 20.01 16.83
CA SER A 423 20.94 21.37 17.36
C SER A 423 20.14 22.40 16.59
N TYR A 424 20.09 22.31 15.27
CA TYR A 424 19.30 23.18 14.37
C TYR A 424 18.71 22.39 13.21
N ASP A 425 17.94 23.01 12.33
CA ASP A 425 17.23 22.31 11.24
C ASP A 425 17.69 22.73 9.86
N GLU A 426 17.93 21.75 9.00
CA GLU A 426 18.21 21.90 7.58
C GLU A 426 17.25 21.10 6.70
N LEU A 427 16.41 20.23 7.29
CA LEU A 427 15.55 19.34 6.52
C LEU A 427 14.37 20.05 5.90
N GLU A 428 13.84 21.10 6.54
CA GLU A 428 12.70 21.87 6.03
C GLU A 428 11.52 20.97 5.66
N LEU A 429 11.12 20.08 6.58
CA LEU A 429 10.10 19.05 6.35
C LEU A 429 8.75 19.61 5.92
N ASP A 430 8.42 20.81 6.35
CA ASP A 430 7.18 21.51 6.03
C ASP A 430 7.12 21.95 4.56
N LEU A 431 8.26 22.08 3.88
CA LEU A 431 8.34 22.52 2.47
C LEU A 431 8.41 21.37 1.47
N VAL A 432 8.40 20.11 1.92
CA VAL A 432 8.51 18.93 1.04
C VAL A 432 7.36 18.83 0.03
N GLY A 433 6.17 19.35 0.39
CA GLY A 433 5.01 19.36 -0.49
C GLY A 433 4.86 20.65 -1.33
N ASP A 434 5.68 21.68 -1.08
CA ASP A 434 5.59 23.00 -1.72
C ASP A 434 6.55 23.15 -2.90
N ARG A 435 7.68 22.47 -2.83
CA ARG A 435 8.72 22.47 -3.87
C ARG A 435 9.26 21.07 -4.08
N LYS A 436 9.75 20.77 -5.28
CA LYS A 436 10.35 19.46 -5.60
C LYS A 436 11.51 19.16 -4.66
N THR A 437 11.30 18.23 -3.75
CA THR A 437 12.26 17.84 -2.71
C THR A 437 12.45 16.33 -2.76
N ALA A 438 13.69 15.89 -2.58
CA ALA A 438 14.02 14.48 -2.39
C ALA A 438 14.74 14.33 -1.04
N LEU A 439 14.04 13.81 -0.05
CA LEU A 439 14.57 13.52 1.28
C LEU A 439 15.01 12.05 1.32
N PHE A 440 16.31 11.84 1.47
CA PHE A 440 16.92 10.53 1.68
C PHE A 440 17.13 10.28 3.17
N VAL A 441 16.54 9.22 3.68
CA VAL A 441 16.67 8.77 5.06
C VAL A 441 17.54 7.53 5.07
N ILE A 442 18.83 7.72 5.37
CA ILE A 442 19.82 6.65 5.36
C ILE A 442 19.86 6.02 6.75
N ILE A 443 19.50 4.75 6.84
CA ILE A 443 19.39 3.97 8.07
C ILE A 443 20.27 2.73 8.00
N SER A 444 20.63 2.18 9.16
CA SER A 444 21.29 0.87 9.23
C SER A 444 20.28 -0.26 9.01
N ASP A 445 20.69 -1.31 8.32
CA ASP A 445 19.94 -2.57 8.20
C ASP A 445 20.21 -3.57 9.35
N THR A 446 21.22 -3.28 10.18
CA THR A 446 21.68 -4.16 11.27
C THR A 446 21.63 -3.54 12.66
N ASP A 447 21.49 -2.21 12.76
CA ASP A 447 21.50 -1.47 14.03
C ASP A 447 20.31 -0.51 14.08
N ASP A 448 19.47 -0.65 15.09
CA ASP A 448 18.25 0.13 15.31
C ASP A 448 18.40 1.21 16.39
N THR A 449 19.57 1.36 16.98
CA THR A 449 19.86 2.28 18.10
C THR A 449 19.35 3.70 17.85
N PHE A 450 19.48 4.21 16.62
CA PHE A 450 19.09 5.57 16.25
C PHE A 450 17.77 5.66 15.48
N ASN A 451 17.02 4.57 15.37
CA ASN A 451 15.74 4.55 14.66
C ASN A 451 14.66 5.44 15.31
N PHE A 452 14.83 5.79 16.58
CA PHE A 452 13.94 6.74 17.25
C PHE A 452 13.95 8.13 16.58
N ILE A 453 15.10 8.60 16.04
CA ILE A 453 15.24 9.86 15.31
C ILE A 453 14.38 9.82 14.05
N VAL A 454 14.50 8.73 13.29
CA VAL A 454 13.74 8.49 12.07
C VAL A 454 12.24 8.41 12.36
N SER A 455 11.86 7.78 13.46
CA SER A 455 10.46 7.68 13.89
C SER A 455 9.87 9.05 14.27
N ILE A 456 10.65 9.90 14.95
CA ILE A 456 10.24 11.29 15.26
C ILE A 456 10.06 12.05 13.96
N MET A 457 11.04 11.99 13.06
CA MET A 457 11.02 12.68 11.77
C MET A 457 9.81 12.28 10.94
N TYR A 458 9.52 10.98 10.75
CA TYR A 458 8.35 10.53 10.02
C TYR A 458 7.04 10.98 10.67
N THR A 459 6.95 10.91 12.00
CA THR A 459 5.77 11.37 12.73
C THR A 459 5.49 12.85 12.46
N GLN A 460 6.53 13.68 12.52
CA GLN A 460 6.41 15.11 12.24
C GLN A 460 6.11 15.36 10.77
N LEU A 461 6.83 14.74 9.85
CA LEU A 461 6.63 14.89 8.40
C LEU A 461 5.19 14.61 8.00
N PHE A 462 4.61 13.46 8.40
CA PHE A 462 3.24 13.13 8.04
C PHE A 462 2.21 14.09 8.61
N ASN A 463 2.38 14.51 9.88
CA ASN A 463 1.49 15.51 10.47
C ASN A 463 1.59 16.84 9.72
N LEU A 464 2.82 17.31 9.46
CA LEU A 464 3.06 18.58 8.75
C LEU A 464 2.46 18.58 7.35
N LEU A 465 2.66 17.51 6.58
CA LEU A 465 2.13 17.41 5.21
C LEU A 465 0.59 17.35 5.21
N CYS A 466 -0.03 16.63 6.14
CA CYS A 466 -1.48 16.59 6.27
C CYS A 466 -2.06 17.94 6.70
N ASP A 467 -1.53 18.52 7.78
CA ASP A 467 -2.00 19.81 8.29
C ASP A 467 -1.84 20.90 7.19
N ARG A 468 -0.71 20.89 6.47
CA ARG A 468 -0.46 21.87 5.40
C ARG A 468 -1.38 21.66 4.20
N ALA A 469 -1.68 20.38 3.85
CA ALA A 469 -2.65 20.07 2.80
C ALA A 469 -4.04 20.58 3.16
N ASP A 470 -4.47 20.35 4.41
CA ASP A 470 -5.83 20.69 4.85
C ASP A 470 -5.98 22.19 5.13
N ASP A 471 -5.06 22.81 5.88
CA ASP A 471 -5.19 24.17 6.39
C ASP A 471 -4.75 25.24 5.37
N VAL A 472 -3.74 24.93 4.54
CA VAL A 472 -3.16 25.91 3.59
C VAL A 472 -3.69 25.72 2.18
N TYR A 473 -3.82 24.47 1.72
CA TYR A 473 -4.11 24.15 0.32
C TYR A 473 -5.48 23.52 0.08
N GLY A 474 -6.38 23.52 1.06
CA GLY A 474 -7.76 23.04 0.89
C GLY A 474 -7.87 21.55 0.56
N GLY A 475 -6.99 20.73 1.12
CA GLY A 475 -7.03 19.27 1.06
C GLY A 475 -6.11 18.62 0.03
N ARG A 476 -5.18 19.39 -0.61
CA ARG A 476 -4.20 18.81 -1.55
C ARG A 476 -2.94 19.67 -1.62
N LEU A 477 -1.78 19.05 -1.41
CA LEU A 477 -0.49 19.72 -1.60
C LEU A 477 -0.26 20.12 -3.08
N PRO A 478 0.47 21.21 -3.34
CA PRO A 478 0.84 21.63 -4.70
C PRO A 478 1.63 20.54 -5.43
N ILE A 479 2.59 19.92 -4.75
CA ILE A 479 3.40 18.82 -5.28
C ILE A 479 3.04 17.55 -4.53
N HIS A 480 2.74 16.48 -5.28
CA HIS A 480 2.48 15.17 -4.72
C HIS A 480 3.74 14.64 -4.01
N VAL A 481 3.60 14.14 -2.78
CA VAL A 481 4.70 13.57 -2.01
C VAL A 481 4.58 12.05 -1.99
N ARG A 482 5.62 11.36 -2.46
CA ARG A 482 5.70 9.89 -2.47
C ARG A 482 6.71 9.40 -1.44
N CYS A 483 6.24 8.60 -0.52
CA CYS A 483 7.09 7.93 0.46
C CYS A 483 7.43 6.53 -0.06
N LEU A 484 8.71 6.31 -0.38
CA LEU A 484 9.26 5.05 -0.85
C LEU A 484 10.10 4.45 0.29
N LEU A 485 9.43 3.66 1.13
CA LEU A 485 9.99 3.17 2.39
C LEU A 485 10.58 1.76 2.18
N ASP A 486 11.83 1.71 1.69
CA ASP A 486 12.55 0.44 1.53
C ASP A 486 12.98 -0.08 2.92
N GLU A 487 12.96 -1.40 3.11
CA GLU A 487 13.20 -2.08 4.40
C GLU A 487 12.35 -1.49 5.55
N PHE A 488 11.06 -1.26 5.28
CA PHE A 488 10.12 -0.60 6.20
C PHE A 488 10.08 -1.23 7.61
N ALA A 489 10.26 -2.55 7.72
CA ALA A 489 10.28 -3.24 9.00
C ALA A 489 11.42 -2.76 9.91
N ASN A 490 12.53 -2.30 9.34
CA ASN A 490 13.70 -1.81 10.07
C ASN A 490 13.63 -0.30 10.36
N SER A 491 12.87 0.44 9.55
CA SER A 491 12.79 1.92 9.65
C SER A 491 11.74 2.41 10.64
N VAL A 492 10.78 1.54 11.01
CA VAL A 492 9.63 1.92 11.82
C VAL A 492 9.52 0.96 12.99
N THR A 493 9.77 1.47 14.18
CA THR A 493 9.58 0.69 15.39
C THR A 493 8.10 0.37 15.62
N ARG A 494 7.81 -0.68 16.39
CA ARG A 494 6.47 -1.26 16.64
C ARG A 494 5.36 -0.27 17.04
N SER A 495 5.70 0.97 17.37
CA SER A 495 4.75 2.02 17.76
C SER A 495 4.26 2.91 16.62
N THR A 496 4.90 2.88 15.45
CA THR A 496 4.66 3.80 14.34
C THR A 496 3.58 3.35 13.33
N PRO A 497 3.11 2.10 13.26
CA PRO A 497 2.08 1.69 12.29
C PRO A 497 0.80 2.56 12.36
N LYS A 498 0.46 3.06 13.54
CA LYS A 498 -0.70 3.95 13.71
C LYS A 498 -0.47 5.36 13.16
N THR A 499 0.76 5.81 13.11
CA THR A 499 1.13 7.18 12.70
C THR A 499 1.31 7.28 11.19
N VAL A 500 1.75 6.19 10.54
CA VAL A 500 1.95 6.14 9.09
C VAL A 500 0.64 5.85 8.33
N GLY A 501 -0.49 5.71 9.04
CA GLY A 501 -1.77 5.37 8.42
C GLY A 501 -1.85 3.93 7.90
N ILE A 502 -0.84 3.11 8.15
CA ILE A 502 -0.85 1.67 7.95
C ILE A 502 -1.47 1.06 9.21
N THR A 503 -2.75 1.29 9.41
CA THR A 503 -3.53 0.52 10.39
C THR A 503 -3.95 -0.79 9.74
N ASP A 504 -4.14 -1.86 10.52
CA ASP A 504 -4.66 -3.15 10.04
C ASP A 504 -5.95 -3.05 9.20
N LYS A 505 -6.64 -1.91 9.27
CA LYS A 505 -7.82 -1.59 8.46
C LYS A 505 -7.52 -1.08 7.05
N SER A 506 -6.27 -0.65 6.76
CA SER A 506 -5.87 -0.17 5.42
C SER A 506 -5.20 -1.25 4.58
N VAL A 507 -4.92 -2.41 5.16
CA VAL A 507 -4.30 -3.58 4.49
C VAL A 507 -5.37 -4.63 4.12
N ALA A 508 -6.65 -4.41 4.46
CA ALA A 508 -7.75 -5.30 4.14
C ALA A 508 -8.43 -4.93 2.80
#